data_51a34ea192621deac9531c09ce7ad11d
#
_entry.id   51a34ea192621deac9531c09ce7ad11d
#
_cell.length_a   1.000
_cell.length_b   1.000
_cell.length_c   1.000
_cell.angle_alpha   90.00
_cell.angle_beta   90.00
_cell.angle_gamma   90.00
#
_symmetry.space_group_name_H-M   'P 1'
#
loop_
_entity.id
_entity.type
_entity.pdbx_description
1 polymer ?
#
loop_
_entity_poly.entity_id
_entity_poly.type
_entity_poly.pdbx_seq_one_letter_code
_entity_poly.pdbx_strand_id
1 'polypeptide(L)'
;MQSPGGCGALRVGAELIRASAPGVTVHVSDPTWGNHTPLLGSSGLRLERYPYYDAAAHRLRFDAMLEHLERAAEGDVVLIHACCHNPTGADLDPAQWRTLAQLLQRRRLVPFLDMAYQGFAVDLDADAAGVRLVAEQVPEALVASSFSKNLGLYRERVGALIAVAENPGRADAAMSHMLHIARSIYSMPPDHGAAIAARIFSSPQLKQEWLLELAAMRGRMTDMRALLSRHLREVIGDGTFDFIGTQHGMFSLLGVSPQIVERLRDQAHIYMTPDSRMNVAGIMPHNAAYVAESIARSLSAD
;
A
#
# COMPACT_ATOMS: atom_id res chain seq x y z
N MET A 1 -2.37 19.13 -1.66
CA MET A 1 -3.40 19.51 -0.66
C MET A 1 -3.32 18.60 0.55
N GLN A 2 -3.35 19.16 1.76
CA GLN A 2 -3.44 18.37 3.00
C GLN A 2 -4.79 17.63 3.09
N SER A 3 -4.78 16.44 3.67
CA SER A 3 -5.97 15.61 3.85
C SER A 3 -5.98 14.90 5.22
N PRO A 4 -7.14 14.45 5.71
CA PRO A 4 -7.23 13.66 6.95
C PRO A 4 -6.69 12.24 6.74
N GLY A 5 -5.34 12.12 6.63
CA GLY A 5 -4.62 10.89 6.35
C GLY A 5 -4.81 10.38 4.92
N GLY A 6 -4.26 9.19 4.64
CA GLY A 6 -4.38 8.54 3.32
C GLY A 6 -5.83 8.26 2.90
N CYS A 7 -6.71 7.89 3.84
CA CYS A 7 -8.13 7.68 3.53
C CYS A 7 -8.79 8.96 3.00
N GLY A 8 -8.49 10.12 3.62
CA GLY A 8 -8.98 11.41 3.14
C GLY A 8 -8.44 11.77 1.76
N ALA A 9 -7.14 11.50 1.52
CA ALA A 9 -6.53 11.67 0.21
C ALA A 9 -7.19 10.80 -0.86
N LEU A 10 -7.35 9.51 -0.59
CA LEU A 10 -8.02 8.57 -1.51
C LEU A 10 -9.48 8.99 -1.77
N ARG A 11 -10.21 9.41 -0.74
CA ARG A 11 -11.60 9.86 -0.92
C ARG A 11 -11.71 11.12 -1.77
N VAL A 12 -10.91 12.14 -1.52
CA VAL A 12 -10.90 13.36 -2.33
C VAL A 12 -10.45 13.06 -3.76
N GLY A 13 -9.44 12.18 -3.93
CA GLY A 13 -9.02 11.71 -5.26
C GLY A 13 -10.13 10.99 -6.02
N ALA A 14 -10.87 10.11 -5.34
CA ALA A 14 -12.02 9.41 -5.94
C ALA A 14 -13.13 10.37 -6.39
N GLU A 15 -13.48 11.36 -5.58
CA GLU A 15 -14.46 12.38 -5.95
C GLU A 15 -13.95 13.27 -7.11
N LEU A 16 -12.64 13.57 -7.13
CA LEU A 16 -12.04 14.32 -8.23
C LEU A 16 -12.13 13.52 -9.54
N ILE A 17 -11.79 12.24 -9.53
CA ILE A 17 -11.90 11.33 -10.69
C ILE A 17 -13.35 11.30 -11.17
N ARG A 18 -14.31 11.08 -10.27
CA ARG A 18 -15.73 11.03 -10.62
C ARG A 18 -16.23 12.33 -11.27
N ALA A 19 -15.76 13.48 -10.76
CA ALA A 19 -16.17 14.79 -11.27
C ALA A 19 -15.51 15.13 -12.62
N SER A 20 -14.24 14.74 -12.82
CA SER A 20 -13.44 15.11 -13.99
C SER A 20 -13.63 14.14 -15.16
N ALA A 21 -13.86 12.86 -14.87
CA ALA A 21 -13.95 11.79 -15.86
C ALA A 21 -15.10 10.83 -15.52
N PRO A 22 -16.35 11.26 -15.67
CA PRO A 22 -17.50 10.42 -15.36
C PRO A 22 -17.55 9.21 -16.29
N GLY A 23 -17.69 8.00 -15.68
CA GLY A 23 -17.81 6.76 -16.42
C GLY A 23 -16.50 5.97 -16.60
N VAL A 24 -15.35 6.52 -16.20
CA VAL A 24 -14.09 5.74 -16.19
C VAL A 24 -14.15 4.59 -15.19
N THR A 25 -13.36 3.55 -15.47
CA THR A 25 -13.13 2.45 -14.55
C THR A 25 -11.90 2.72 -13.72
N VAL A 26 -11.96 2.37 -12.43
CA VAL A 26 -10.78 2.34 -11.57
C VAL A 26 -10.33 0.89 -11.41
N HIS A 27 -9.18 0.56 -11.97
CA HIS A 27 -8.57 -0.76 -11.84
C HIS A 27 -7.82 -0.84 -10.52
N VAL A 28 -8.13 -1.86 -9.70
CA VAL A 28 -7.52 -2.10 -8.38
C VAL A 28 -6.84 -3.46 -8.36
N SER A 29 -5.74 -3.61 -7.60
CA SER A 29 -5.05 -4.90 -7.49
C SER A 29 -5.93 -5.98 -6.86
N ASP A 30 -5.74 -7.24 -7.27
CA ASP A 30 -6.33 -8.41 -6.64
C ASP A 30 -5.23 -9.31 -6.08
N PRO A 31 -5.11 -9.43 -4.73
CA PRO A 31 -5.85 -8.69 -3.70
C PRO A 31 -5.42 -7.22 -3.58
N THR A 32 -6.20 -6.44 -2.82
CA THR A 32 -5.89 -5.05 -2.47
C THR A 32 -6.23 -4.78 -1.00
N TRP A 33 -5.84 -3.62 -0.47
CA TRP A 33 -6.28 -3.19 0.85
C TRP A 33 -7.81 -3.16 0.92
N GLY A 34 -8.38 -3.89 1.91
CA GLY A 34 -9.82 -4.11 1.99
C GLY A 34 -10.69 -2.85 1.97
N ASN A 35 -10.14 -1.69 2.38
CA ASN A 35 -10.87 -0.43 2.36
C ASN A 35 -10.85 0.30 1.01
N HIS A 36 -10.04 -0.10 0.03
CA HIS A 36 -10.06 0.50 -1.30
C HIS A 36 -11.44 0.36 -1.96
N THR A 37 -11.99 -0.86 -1.95
CA THR A 37 -13.29 -1.14 -2.58
C THR A 37 -14.44 -0.30 -1.99
N PRO A 38 -14.71 -0.29 -0.68
CA PRO A 38 -15.80 0.52 -0.14
C PRO A 38 -15.52 2.01 -0.24
N LEU A 39 -14.28 2.47 -0.10
CA LEU A 39 -13.92 3.88 -0.17
C LEU A 39 -14.14 4.47 -1.57
N LEU A 40 -13.63 3.80 -2.61
CA LEU A 40 -13.76 4.24 -3.99
C LEU A 40 -15.18 4.01 -4.52
N GLY A 41 -15.76 2.84 -4.23
CA GLY A 41 -17.10 2.48 -4.67
C GLY A 41 -18.18 3.39 -4.10
N SER A 42 -18.03 3.88 -2.86
CA SER A 42 -18.97 4.83 -2.26
C SER A 42 -18.93 6.22 -2.89
N SER A 43 -17.92 6.53 -3.71
CA SER A 43 -17.90 7.72 -4.57
C SER A 43 -18.64 7.51 -5.89
N GLY A 44 -19.22 6.32 -6.14
CA GLY A 44 -19.93 6.00 -7.38
C GLY A 44 -19.00 5.62 -8.54
N LEU A 45 -17.73 5.31 -8.27
CA LEU A 45 -16.79 4.82 -9.28
C LEU A 45 -17.01 3.35 -9.59
N ARG A 46 -16.88 2.97 -10.86
CA ARG A 46 -16.84 1.57 -11.28
C ARG A 46 -15.46 1.01 -10.97
N LEU A 47 -15.42 -0.14 -10.31
CA LEU A 47 -14.18 -0.81 -9.95
C LEU A 47 -14.02 -2.11 -10.73
N GLU A 48 -12.81 -2.37 -11.21
CA GLU A 48 -12.42 -3.63 -11.84
C GLU A 48 -11.11 -4.12 -11.21
N ARG A 49 -10.96 -5.43 -11.03
CA ARG A 49 -9.77 -6.01 -10.39
C ARG A 49 -8.78 -6.48 -11.45
N TYR A 50 -7.52 -6.09 -11.34
CA TYR A 50 -6.44 -6.66 -12.12
C TYR A 50 -5.67 -7.70 -11.31
N PRO A 51 -5.22 -8.81 -11.95
CA PRO A 51 -4.40 -9.82 -11.30
C PRO A 51 -3.10 -9.22 -10.80
N TYR A 52 -2.82 -9.33 -9.49
CA TYR A 52 -1.60 -8.79 -8.89
C TYR A 52 -0.76 -9.85 -8.22
N TYR A 53 -1.38 -10.74 -7.45
CA TYR A 53 -0.68 -11.71 -6.63
C TYR A 53 -1.33 -13.09 -6.70
N ASP A 54 -0.49 -14.11 -6.78
CA ASP A 54 -0.89 -15.51 -6.66
C ASP A 54 -0.61 -15.96 -5.22
N ALA A 55 -1.66 -16.14 -4.42
CA ALA A 55 -1.54 -16.52 -3.03
C ALA A 55 -1.08 -17.97 -2.84
N ALA A 56 -1.30 -18.85 -3.82
CA ALA A 56 -0.85 -20.23 -3.76
C ALA A 56 0.62 -20.38 -4.15
N ALA A 57 1.06 -19.60 -5.15
CA ALA A 57 2.45 -19.59 -5.62
C ALA A 57 3.32 -18.53 -4.89
N HIS A 58 2.72 -17.69 -4.03
CA HIS A 58 3.36 -16.62 -3.28
C HIS A 58 4.19 -15.64 -4.12
N ARG A 59 3.70 -15.29 -5.32
CA ARG A 59 4.43 -14.45 -6.29
C ARG A 59 3.53 -13.44 -7.00
N LEU A 60 4.16 -12.38 -7.50
CA LEU A 60 3.49 -11.41 -8.36
C LEU A 60 3.04 -12.05 -9.67
N ARG A 61 1.88 -11.64 -10.15
CA ARG A 61 1.32 -11.98 -11.47
C ARG A 61 1.55 -10.83 -12.45
N PHE A 62 2.78 -10.36 -12.53
CA PHE A 62 3.10 -9.13 -13.26
C PHE A 62 2.68 -9.15 -14.72
N ASP A 63 2.95 -10.24 -15.45
CA ASP A 63 2.54 -10.36 -16.86
C ASP A 63 1.02 -10.30 -17.02
N ALA A 64 0.27 -11.00 -16.16
CA ALA A 64 -1.19 -10.98 -16.17
C ALA A 64 -1.76 -9.60 -15.80
N MET A 65 -1.08 -8.86 -14.90
CA MET A 65 -1.39 -7.45 -14.62
C MET A 65 -1.22 -6.59 -15.88
N LEU A 66 -0.10 -6.71 -16.58
CA LEU A 66 0.15 -5.96 -17.82
C LEU A 66 -0.89 -6.32 -18.91
N GLU A 67 -1.18 -7.59 -19.12
CA GLU A 67 -2.21 -8.04 -20.08
C GLU A 67 -3.59 -7.47 -19.77
N HIS A 68 -3.95 -7.37 -18.49
CA HIS A 68 -5.22 -6.76 -18.07
C HIS A 68 -5.22 -5.26 -18.40
N LEU A 69 -4.18 -4.54 -18.03
CA LEU A 69 -4.06 -3.09 -18.23
C LEU A 69 -3.92 -2.69 -19.70
N GLU A 70 -3.39 -3.59 -20.57
CA GLU A 70 -3.38 -3.37 -22.03
C GLU A 70 -4.81 -3.29 -22.62
N ARG A 71 -5.80 -3.90 -21.98
CA ARG A 71 -7.21 -3.87 -22.41
C ARG A 71 -8.03 -2.75 -21.79
N ALA A 72 -7.46 -2.03 -20.79
CA ALA A 72 -8.13 -0.90 -20.15
C ALA A 72 -8.40 0.23 -21.16
N ALA A 73 -9.48 0.95 -20.98
CA ALA A 73 -9.80 2.08 -21.84
C ALA A 73 -8.90 3.29 -21.57
N GLU A 74 -8.64 4.10 -22.60
CA GLU A 74 -7.94 5.39 -22.42
C GLU A 74 -8.66 6.25 -21.38
N GLY A 75 -7.92 6.82 -20.43
CA GLY A 75 -8.45 7.62 -19.33
C GLY A 75 -8.90 6.80 -18.11
N ASP A 76 -8.95 5.47 -18.19
CA ASP A 76 -9.19 4.65 -17.00
C ASP A 76 -8.10 4.87 -15.95
N VAL A 77 -8.46 4.71 -14.70
CA VAL A 77 -7.58 4.95 -13.56
C VAL A 77 -7.01 3.64 -13.05
N VAL A 78 -5.71 3.61 -12.74
CA VAL A 78 -5.06 2.44 -12.14
C VAL A 78 -4.60 2.78 -10.74
N LEU A 79 -5.25 2.18 -9.73
CA LEU A 79 -4.82 2.31 -8.34
C LEU A 79 -3.69 1.32 -8.05
N ILE A 80 -2.55 1.85 -7.61
CA ILE A 80 -1.31 1.10 -7.40
C ILE A 80 -0.76 1.43 -6.01
N HIS A 81 -0.43 0.42 -5.21
CA HIS A 81 0.36 0.63 -4.00
C HIS A 81 1.80 1.01 -4.38
N ALA A 82 2.30 2.11 -3.82
CA ALA A 82 3.63 2.62 -4.13
C ALA A 82 4.75 1.73 -3.60
N CYS A 83 4.57 1.19 -2.40
CA CYS A 83 5.47 0.25 -1.73
C CYS A 83 4.74 -0.49 -0.61
N CYS A 84 5.32 -1.58 -0.11
CA CYS A 84 4.81 -2.38 1.00
C CYS A 84 3.34 -2.79 0.78
N HIS A 85 3.07 -3.42 -0.35
CA HIS A 85 1.72 -3.75 -0.80
C HIS A 85 0.89 -4.43 0.31
N ASN A 86 -0.26 -3.88 0.61
CA ASN A 86 -1.21 -4.43 1.56
C ASN A 86 -2.34 -5.17 0.81
N PRO A 87 -2.49 -6.51 0.94
CA PRO A 87 -2.05 -7.34 2.09
C PRO A 87 -0.77 -8.16 1.87
N THR A 88 -0.14 -8.15 0.70
CA THR A 88 0.80 -9.19 0.29
C THR A 88 2.24 -8.97 0.75
N GLY A 89 2.67 -7.72 0.90
CA GLY A 89 4.08 -7.38 1.10
C GLY A 89 4.96 -7.56 -0.15
N ALA A 90 4.37 -7.98 -1.27
CA ALA A 90 5.07 -8.16 -2.54
C ALA A 90 4.99 -6.88 -3.37
N ASP A 91 6.12 -6.29 -3.69
CA ASP A 91 6.24 -5.03 -4.42
C ASP A 91 6.82 -5.24 -5.81
N LEU A 92 6.55 -4.31 -6.73
CA LEU A 92 7.18 -4.26 -8.04
C LEU A 92 8.66 -3.90 -7.90
N ASP A 93 9.51 -4.60 -8.64
CA ASP A 93 10.92 -4.24 -8.76
C ASP A 93 11.14 -3.03 -9.69
N PRO A 94 12.34 -2.44 -9.72
CA PRO A 94 12.62 -1.27 -10.56
C PRO A 94 12.44 -1.51 -12.06
N ALA A 95 12.60 -2.73 -12.57
CA ALA A 95 12.36 -3.05 -13.98
C ALA A 95 10.87 -3.13 -14.28
N GLN A 96 10.09 -3.73 -13.38
CA GLN A 96 8.64 -3.80 -13.45
C GLN A 96 8.00 -2.41 -13.36
N TRP A 97 8.50 -1.52 -12.50
CA TRP A 97 8.06 -0.13 -12.44
C TRP A 97 8.29 0.60 -13.78
N ARG A 98 9.45 0.42 -14.43
CA ARG A 98 9.70 1.01 -15.75
C ARG A 98 8.73 0.50 -16.82
N THR A 99 8.51 -0.81 -16.86
CA THR A 99 7.57 -1.44 -17.80
C THR A 99 6.15 -0.94 -17.58
N LEU A 100 5.71 -0.88 -16.32
CA LEU A 100 4.38 -0.36 -15.96
C LEU A 100 4.22 1.12 -16.34
N ALA A 101 5.21 1.98 -16.05
CA ALA A 101 5.16 3.40 -16.40
C ALA A 101 5.04 3.61 -17.92
N GLN A 102 5.78 2.85 -18.72
CA GLN A 102 5.69 2.87 -20.18
C GLN A 102 4.30 2.43 -20.68
N LEU A 103 3.69 1.41 -20.05
CA LEU A 103 2.35 0.97 -20.37
C LEU A 103 1.32 2.07 -20.03
N LEU A 104 1.37 2.63 -18.82
CA LEU A 104 0.49 3.71 -18.38
C LEU A 104 0.54 4.90 -19.34
N GLN A 105 1.74 5.31 -19.74
CA GLN A 105 1.95 6.40 -20.71
C GLN A 105 1.36 6.05 -22.09
N ARG A 106 1.72 4.89 -22.64
CA ARG A 106 1.28 4.44 -23.98
C ARG A 106 -0.23 4.28 -24.07
N ARG A 107 -0.85 3.74 -23.03
CA ARG A 107 -2.29 3.49 -22.96
C ARG A 107 -3.08 4.69 -22.47
N ARG A 108 -2.38 5.79 -22.08
CA ARG A 108 -2.96 7.00 -21.48
C ARG A 108 -3.86 6.69 -20.29
N LEU A 109 -3.41 5.76 -19.43
CA LEU A 109 -4.06 5.45 -18.16
C LEU A 109 -3.61 6.45 -17.10
N VAL A 110 -4.50 6.78 -16.17
CA VAL A 110 -4.22 7.72 -15.08
C VAL A 110 -3.81 6.93 -13.84
N PRO A 111 -2.55 6.97 -13.40
CA PRO A 111 -2.15 6.30 -12.16
C PRO A 111 -2.69 7.03 -10.94
N PHE A 112 -3.22 6.27 -9.99
CA PHE A 112 -3.55 6.70 -8.64
C PHE A 112 -2.69 5.93 -7.65
N LEU A 113 -1.66 6.55 -7.12
CA LEU A 113 -0.60 5.92 -6.34
C LEU A 113 -0.91 6.06 -4.84
N ASP A 114 -1.11 4.92 -4.15
CA ASP A 114 -1.30 4.89 -2.69
C ASP A 114 0.03 4.69 -1.98
N MET A 115 0.52 5.76 -1.34
CA MET A 115 1.78 5.78 -0.60
C MET A 115 1.52 5.84 0.92
N ALA A 116 1.15 4.70 1.50
CA ALA A 116 0.85 4.60 2.93
C ALA A 116 2.06 4.18 3.79
N TYR A 117 3.14 3.64 3.18
CA TYR A 117 4.23 2.96 3.89
C TYR A 117 5.63 3.43 3.47
N GLN A 118 5.78 4.63 2.94
CA GLN A 118 7.07 5.16 2.52
C GLN A 118 8.08 5.13 3.67
N GLY A 119 9.25 4.54 3.43
CA GLY A 119 10.32 4.35 4.39
C GLY A 119 10.32 2.97 5.08
N PHE A 120 9.37 2.08 4.75
CA PHE A 120 9.25 0.76 5.38
C PHE A 120 9.70 -0.41 4.50
N ALA A 121 9.96 -0.22 3.20
CA ALA A 121 10.56 -1.26 2.37
C ALA A 121 12.08 -1.19 2.39
N VAL A 122 12.67 -0.18 1.80
CA VAL A 122 14.12 0.03 1.69
C VAL A 122 14.55 1.31 2.39
N ASP A 123 14.07 2.46 1.93
CA ASP A 123 14.22 3.79 2.53
C ASP A 123 13.21 4.77 1.91
N LEU A 124 13.25 6.04 2.33
CA LEU A 124 12.31 7.05 1.85
C LEU A 124 12.42 7.31 0.34
N ASP A 125 13.62 7.27 -0.20
CA ASP A 125 13.89 7.61 -1.61
C ASP A 125 13.63 6.41 -2.52
N ALA A 126 14.10 5.23 -2.15
CA ALA A 126 13.87 4.00 -2.89
C ALA A 126 12.38 3.65 -2.95
N ASP A 127 11.66 3.81 -1.83
CA ASP A 127 10.22 3.52 -1.74
C ASP A 127 9.37 4.50 -2.58
N ALA A 128 9.89 5.70 -2.86
CA ALA A 128 9.24 6.69 -3.72
C ALA A 128 9.71 6.64 -5.19
N ALA A 129 10.71 5.81 -5.52
CA ALA A 129 11.31 5.81 -6.86
C ALA A 129 10.30 5.46 -7.96
N GLY A 130 9.43 4.47 -7.74
CA GLY A 130 8.37 4.09 -8.68
C GLY A 130 7.35 5.22 -8.89
N VAL A 131 6.97 5.92 -7.82
CA VAL A 131 6.05 7.07 -7.88
C VAL A 131 6.65 8.21 -8.69
N ARG A 132 7.93 8.56 -8.43
CA ARG A 132 8.62 9.62 -9.17
C ARG A 132 8.74 9.26 -10.64
N LEU A 133 9.16 8.04 -10.95
CA LEU A 133 9.28 7.54 -12.32
C LEU A 133 7.96 7.66 -13.10
N VAL A 134 6.85 7.22 -12.49
CA VAL A 134 5.53 7.32 -13.11
C VAL A 134 5.13 8.78 -13.31
N ALA A 135 5.29 9.62 -12.27
CA ALA A 135 4.94 11.04 -12.33
C ALA A 135 5.73 11.83 -13.38
N GLU A 136 6.96 11.41 -13.72
CA GLU A 136 7.78 12.02 -14.78
C GLU A 136 7.35 11.59 -16.19
N GLN A 137 6.73 10.41 -16.34
CA GLN A 137 6.40 9.84 -17.65
C GLN A 137 4.96 10.08 -18.09
N VAL A 138 4.03 10.25 -17.17
CA VAL A 138 2.62 10.43 -17.52
C VAL A 138 2.19 11.91 -17.41
N PRO A 139 1.24 12.37 -18.24
CA PRO A 139 0.77 13.75 -18.17
C PRO A 139 -0.05 14.05 -16.91
N GLU A 140 -0.71 13.05 -16.33
CA GLU A 140 -1.59 13.20 -15.19
C GLU A 140 -1.45 12.02 -14.23
N ALA A 141 -1.35 12.31 -12.92
CA ALA A 141 -1.31 11.30 -11.87
C ALA A 141 -1.88 11.86 -10.56
N LEU A 142 -2.38 10.96 -9.71
CA LEU A 142 -2.74 11.25 -8.33
C LEU A 142 -1.86 10.45 -7.37
N VAL A 143 -1.43 11.09 -6.28
CA VAL A 143 -0.69 10.40 -5.20
C VAL A 143 -1.37 10.66 -3.88
N ALA A 144 -1.86 9.60 -3.23
CA ALA A 144 -2.38 9.64 -1.88
C ALA A 144 -1.27 9.28 -0.90
N SER A 145 -0.73 10.27 -0.20
CA SER A 145 0.34 10.09 0.78
C SER A 145 -0.22 10.09 2.21
N SER A 146 0.31 9.21 3.06
CA SER A 146 -0.10 9.09 4.46
C SER A 146 1.10 9.09 5.40
N PHE A 147 1.00 9.85 6.47
CA PHE A 147 1.97 9.89 7.57
C PHE A 147 1.54 9.08 8.79
N SER A 148 0.48 8.27 8.64
CA SER A 148 -0.03 7.46 9.75
C SER A 148 1.00 6.47 10.29
N LYS A 149 1.81 5.87 9.42
CA LYS A 149 2.77 4.82 9.81
C LYS A 149 4.17 5.35 10.01
N ASN A 150 4.73 6.05 9.03
CA ASN A 150 6.12 6.50 9.08
C ASN A 150 6.41 7.61 10.11
N LEU A 151 5.39 8.35 10.55
CA LEU A 151 5.47 9.27 11.70
C LEU A 151 4.73 8.74 12.94
N GLY A 152 4.07 7.57 12.86
CA GLY A 152 3.28 7.03 13.97
C GLY A 152 2.01 7.82 14.30
N LEU A 153 1.59 8.74 13.44
CA LEU A 153 0.49 9.69 13.68
C LEU A 153 -0.88 9.14 13.23
N TYR A 154 -1.18 7.90 13.58
CA TYR A 154 -2.40 7.19 13.12
C TYR A 154 -3.70 7.95 13.39
N ARG A 155 -3.84 8.51 14.61
CA ARG A 155 -5.06 9.20 15.05
C ARG A 155 -5.07 10.69 14.72
N GLU A 156 -3.92 11.28 14.45
CA GLU A 156 -3.78 12.69 14.11
C GLU A 156 -4.26 12.99 12.67
N ARG A 157 -4.51 11.95 11.87
CA ARG A 157 -5.08 12.03 10.53
C ARG A 157 -4.28 12.94 9.60
N VAL A 158 -2.99 12.66 9.41
CA VAL A 158 -2.07 13.43 8.57
C VAL A 158 -1.82 12.72 7.25
N GLY A 159 -2.05 13.41 6.15
CA GLY A 159 -1.81 12.94 4.80
C GLY A 159 -1.90 14.07 3.79
N ALA A 160 -1.66 13.74 2.53
CA ALA A 160 -1.78 14.67 1.42
C ALA A 160 -2.29 13.96 0.15
N LEU A 161 -3.10 14.67 -0.63
CA LEU A 161 -3.36 14.35 -2.02
C LEU A 161 -2.53 15.28 -2.91
N ILE A 162 -1.72 14.68 -3.79
CA ILE A 162 -0.91 15.37 -4.79
C ILE A 162 -1.52 15.06 -6.15
N ALA A 163 -1.79 16.09 -6.94
CA ALA A 163 -2.16 15.96 -8.34
C ALA A 163 -0.98 16.40 -9.21
N VAL A 164 -0.52 15.52 -10.07
CA VAL A 164 0.40 15.81 -11.17
C VAL A 164 -0.46 16.14 -12.37
N ALA A 165 -0.14 17.21 -13.07
CA ALA A 165 -0.87 17.67 -14.24
C ALA A 165 0.09 18.15 -15.34
N GLU A 166 -0.35 18.08 -16.57
CA GLU A 166 0.44 18.38 -17.77
C GLU A 166 0.98 19.83 -17.79
N ASN A 167 0.24 20.77 -17.17
CA ASN A 167 0.63 22.18 -17.13
C ASN A 167 0.07 22.87 -15.86
N PRO A 168 0.61 24.07 -15.53
CA PRO A 168 0.19 24.81 -14.32
C PRO A 168 -1.32 25.11 -14.26
N GLY A 169 -1.93 25.45 -15.38
CA GLY A 169 -3.37 25.77 -15.42
C GLY A 169 -4.25 24.57 -15.05
N ARG A 170 -3.89 23.37 -15.51
CA ARG A 170 -4.57 22.13 -15.10
C ARG A 170 -4.31 21.80 -13.63
N ALA A 171 -3.09 22.04 -13.14
CA ALA A 171 -2.75 21.84 -11.72
C ALA A 171 -3.59 22.77 -10.81
N ASP A 172 -3.72 24.05 -11.18
CA ASP A 172 -4.55 25.02 -10.44
C ASP A 172 -6.04 24.65 -10.47
N ALA A 173 -6.56 24.18 -11.61
CA ALA A 173 -7.91 23.67 -11.72
C ALA A 173 -8.12 22.45 -10.82
N ALA A 174 -7.23 21.46 -10.87
CA ALA A 174 -7.28 20.28 -9.99
C ALA A 174 -7.24 20.68 -8.52
N MET A 175 -6.37 21.61 -8.12
CA MET A 175 -6.30 22.13 -6.75
C MET A 175 -7.60 22.79 -6.33
N SER A 176 -8.20 23.62 -7.18
CA SER A 176 -9.49 24.29 -6.90
C SER A 176 -10.60 23.26 -6.68
N HIS A 177 -10.70 22.24 -7.53
CA HIS A 177 -11.67 21.15 -7.37
C HIS A 177 -11.43 20.34 -6.11
N MET A 178 -10.18 19.98 -5.80
CA MET A 178 -9.83 19.26 -4.57
C MET A 178 -10.23 20.04 -3.31
N LEU A 179 -10.01 21.35 -3.29
CA LEU A 179 -10.42 22.21 -2.18
C LEU A 179 -11.94 22.28 -2.03
N HIS A 180 -12.68 22.38 -3.14
CA HIS A 180 -14.14 22.36 -3.12
C HIS A 180 -14.69 21.03 -2.62
N ILE A 181 -14.14 19.92 -3.07
CA ILE A 181 -14.48 18.56 -2.61
C ILE A 181 -14.18 18.41 -1.12
N ALA A 182 -12.98 18.79 -0.68
CA ALA A 182 -12.59 18.75 0.72
C ALA A 182 -13.55 19.57 1.60
N ARG A 183 -13.92 20.79 1.12
CA ARG A 183 -14.90 21.64 1.79
C ARG A 183 -16.24 20.97 1.99
N SER A 184 -16.71 20.18 1.02
CA SER A 184 -17.99 19.47 1.10
C SER A 184 -17.96 18.22 1.99
N ILE A 185 -16.79 17.54 2.11
CA ILE A 185 -16.67 16.28 2.86
C ILE A 185 -16.34 16.52 4.35
N TYR A 186 -15.33 17.34 4.63
CA TYR A 186 -14.81 17.54 6.00
C TYR A 186 -14.45 19.00 6.32
N SER A 187 -14.74 19.93 5.44
CA SER A 187 -14.45 21.36 5.55
C SER A 187 -12.94 21.69 5.56
N MET A 188 -12.21 21.28 6.59
CA MET A 188 -10.77 21.45 6.74
C MET A 188 -10.16 20.21 7.40
N PRO A 189 -8.93 19.81 7.04
CA PRO A 189 -8.24 18.72 7.71
C PRO A 189 -7.81 19.16 9.13
N PRO A 190 -7.54 18.19 10.05
CA PRO A 190 -6.98 18.49 11.37
C PRO A 190 -5.62 19.17 11.27
N ASP A 191 -5.38 20.19 12.09
CA ASP A 191 -4.14 20.96 12.07
C ASP A 191 -3.03 20.34 12.93
N HIS A 192 -3.34 19.83 14.12
CA HIS A 192 -2.36 19.40 15.12
C HIS A 192 -1.32 18.41 14.56
N GLY A 193 -1.75 17.33 13.91
CA GLY A 193 -0.83 16.35 13.34
C GLY A 193 0.01 16.90 12.19
N ALA A 194 -0.57 17.79 11.37
CA ALA A 194 0.16 18.43 10.29
C ALA A 194 1.23 19.41 10.84
N ALA A 195 0.93 20.12 11.92
CA ALA A 195 1.90 20.99 12.61
C ALA A 195 3.07 20.18 13.19
N ILE A 196 2.80 18.97 13.76
CA ILE A 196 3.86 18.04 14.20
C ILE A 196 4.75 17.66 13.02
N ALA A 197 4.17 17.20 11.90
CA ALA A 197 4.93 16.82 10.71
C ALA A 197 5.76 18.00 10.18
N ALA A 198 5.16 19.19 10.05
CA ALA A 198 5.85 20.39 9.61
C ALA A 198 7.02 20.76 10.53
N ARG A 199 6.84 20.63 11.86
CA ARG A 199 7.90 20.88 12.84
C ARG A 199 9.06 19.90 12.69
N ILE A 200 8.76 18.61 12.49
CA ILE A 200 9.80 17.59 12.28
C ILE A 200 10.58 17.91 10.99
N PHE A 201 9.89 18.19 9.87
CA PHE A 201 10.56 18.43 8.59
C PHE A 201 11.33 19.74 8.52
N SER A 202 10.92 20.76 9.27
CA SER A 202 11.59 22.06 9.33
C SER A 202 12.79 22.11 10.30
N SER A 203 12.95 21.12 11.19
CA SER A 203 14.07 21.03 12.12
C SER A 203 15.05 19.96 11.67
N PRO A 204 16.30 20.29 11.30
CA PRO A 204 17.30 19.30 10.93
C PRO A 204 17.52 18.23 12.00
N GLN A 205 17.52 18.62 13.27
CA GLN A 205 17.70 17.71 14.40
C GLN A 205 16.52 16.72 14.50
N LEU A 206 15.28 17.21 14.57
CA LEU A 206 14.10 16.36 14.70
C LEU A 206 13.94 15.46 13.46
N LYS A 207 14.26 15.98 12.27
CA LYS A 207 14.25 15.18 11.05
C LYS A 207 15.25 14.03 11.13
N GLN A 208 16.46 14.28 11.63
CA GLN A 208 17.47 13.23 11.79
C GLN A 208 17.03 12.17 12.81
N GLU A 209 16.48 12.58 13.95
CA GLU A 209 15.93 11.66 14.95
C GLU A 209 14.82 10.80 14.36
N TRP A 210 13.87 11.40 13.65
CA TRP A 210 12.81 10.66 12.94
C TRP A 210 13.36 9.66 11.92
N LEU A 211 14.37 10.04 11.12
CA LEU A 211 14.99 9.14 10.14
C LEU A 211 15.63 7.91 10.81
N LEU A 212 16.27 8.10 11.97
CA LEU A 212 16.86 7.00 12.75
C LEU A 212 15.77 6.07 13.31
N GLU A 213 14.70 6.62 13.87
CA GLU A 213 13.57 5.83 14.37
C GLU A 213 12.88 5.05 13.26
N LEU A 214 12.64 5.67 12.10
CA LEU A 214 12.05 5.00 10.94
C LEU A 214 12.93 3.85 10.43
N ALA A 215 14.26 4.08 10.39
CA ALA A 215 15.22 3.03 10.03
C ALA A 215 15.20 1.87 11.04
N ALA A 216 15.10 2.16 12.33
CA ALA A 216 15.00 1.14 13.37
C ALA A 216 13.69 0.34 13.28
N MET A 217 12.55 0.99 13.02
CA MET A 217 11.26 0.32 12.81
C MET A 217 11.30 -0.60 11.59
N ARG A 218 11.86 -0.13 10.47
CA ARG A 218 12.06 -0.93 9.25
C ARG A 218 12.97 -2.13 9.52
N GLY A 219 14.14 -1.91 10.11
CA GLY A 219 15.10 -2.96 10.46
C GLY A 219 14.45 -4.05 11.32
N ARG A 220 13.71 -3.67 12.36
CA ARG A 220 12.97 -4.61 13.20
C ARG A 220 11.98 -5.46 12.39
N MET A 221 11.23 -4.88 11.45
CA MET A 221 10.30 -5.67 10.62
C MET A 221 11.04 -6.65 9.71
N THR A 222 12.14 -6.22 9.10
CA THR A 222 12.99 -7.09 8.27
C THR A 222 13.56 -8.26 9.09
N ASP A 223 14.04 -7.99 10.29
CA ASP A 223 14.57 -9.03 11.19
C ASP A 223 13.49 -10.03 11.60
N MET A 224 12.27 -9.55 11.89
CA MET A 224 11.16 -10.44 12.26
C MET A 224 10.65 -11.26 11.09
N ARG A 225 10.69 -10.74 9.87
CA ARG A 225 10.41 -11.50 8.65
C ARG A 225 11.43 -12.64 8.46
N ALA A 226 12.71 -12.31 8.53
CA ALA A 226 13.79 -13.30 8.41
C ALA A 226 13.73 -14.36 9.52
N LEU A 227 13.44 -13.95 10.75
CA LEU A 227 13.31 -14.85 11.90
C LEU A 227 12.13 -15.82 11.72
N LEU A 228 10.96 -15.31 11.39
CA LEU A 228 9.76 -16.13 11.18
C LEU A 228 9.93 -17.09 10.00
N SER A 229 10.44 -16.61 8.87
CA SER A 229 10.72 -17.43 7.68
C SER A 229 11.67 -18.58 7.99
N ARG A 230 12.74 -18.31 8.75
CA ARG A 230 13.69 -19.34 9.18
C ARG A 230 13.01 -20.40 10.08
N HIS A 231 12.25 -19.99 11.09
CA HIS A 231 11.54 -20.93 11.96
C HIS A 231 10.51 -21.76 11.19
N LEU A 232 9.77 -21.15 10.26
CA LEU A 232 8.84 -21.90 9.40
C LEU A 232 9.57 -22.93 8.55
N ARG A 233 10.70 -22.60 7.95
CA ARG A 233 11.54 -23.54 7.20
C ARG A 233 12.04 -24.69 8.09
N GLU A 234 12.45 -24.42 9.32
CA GLU A 234 12.94 -25.43 10.29
C GLU A 234 11.81 -26.43 10.67
N VAL A 235 10.60 -25.95 10.93
CA VAL A 235 9.49 -26.80 11.42
C VAL A 235 8.70 -27.47 10.30
N ILE A 236 8.63 -26.88 9.10
CA ILE A 236 7.91 -27.45 7.93
C ILE A 236 8.83 -28.32 7.10
N GLY A 237 10.14 -28.01 7.08
CA GLY A 237 11.15 -28.78 6.39
C GLY A 237 11.37 -28.41 4.93
N ASP A 238 10.71 -27.35 4.45
CA ASP A 238 10.87 -26.84 3.07
C ASP A 238 10.84 -25.29 3.00
N GLY A 239 10.90 -24.74 1.77
CA GLY A 239 10.93 -23.31 1.53
C GLY A 239 9.56 -22.66 1.24
N THR A 240 8.46 -23.34 1.53
CA THR A 240 7.10 -22.88 1.20
C THR A 240 6.80 -21.44 1.69
N PHE A 241 7.33 -21.05 2.86
CA PHE A 241 7.12 -19.74 3.45
C PHE A 241 8.34 -18.80 3.37
N ASP A 242 9.33 -19.10 2.54
CA ASP A 242 10.54 -18.27 2.39
C ASP A 242 10.21 -16.87 1.85
N PHE A 243 9.12 -16.73 1.10
CA PHE A 243 8.64 -15.46 0.59
C PHE A 243 8.42 -14.41 1.69
N ILE A 244 8.10 -14.82 2.92
CA ILE A 244 7.95 -13.90 4.06
C ILE A 244 9.24 -13.10 4.28
N GLY A 245 10.40 -13.74 4.15
CA GLY A 245 11.72 -13.13 4.33
C GLY A 245 12.11 -12.17 3.20
N THR A 246 11.51 -12.30 2.02
CA THR A 246 11.83 -11.49 0.84
C THR A 246 10.84 -10.35 0.57
N GLN A 247 9.69 -10.36 1.22
CA GLN A 247 8.65 -9.33 1.12
C GLN A 247 8.97 -8.14 2.03
N HIS A 248 8.25 -7.01 1.80
CA HIS A 248 8.47 -5.75 2.49
C HIS A 248 7.26 -5.29 3.32
N GLY A 249 7.53 -4.38 4.27
CA GLY A 249 6.48 -3.71 5.03
C GLY A 249 5.87 -4.57 6.13
N MET A 250 4.68 -4.16 6.60
CA MET A 250 4.04 -4.69 7.80
C MET A 250 3.28 -5.99 7.58
N PHE A 251 2.95 -6.36 6.33
CA PHE A 251 2.04 -7.46 6.05
C PHE A 251 2.66 -8.54 5.18
N SER A 252 2.21 -9.77 5.38
CA SER A 252 2.34 -10.89 4.45
C SER A 252 1.02 -11.63 4.37
N LEU A 253 0.71 -12.17 3.21
CA LEU A 253 -0.45 -13.02 2.98
C LEU A 253 0.02 -14.48 3.01
N LEU A 254 -0.36 -15.21 4.06
CA LEU A 254 0.11 -16.60 4.22
C LEU A 254 -0.40 -17.56 3.14
N GLY A 255 -1.53 -17.25 2.49
CA GLY A 255 -2.13 -18.09 1.47
C GLY A 255 -2.76 -19.38 2.01
N VAL A 256 -3.05 -19.42 3.32
CA VAL A 256 -3.71 -20.57 3.95
C VAL A 256 -5.23 -20.40 3.96
N SER A 257 -5.96 -21.53 4.09
CA SER A 257 -7.42 -21.53 4.09
C SER A 257 -8.01 -20.83 5.33
N PRO A 258 -9.26 -20.31 5.25
CA PRO A 258 -9.95 -19.76 6.42
C PRO A 258 -10.06 -20.74 7.60
N GLN A 259 -10.16 -22.05 7.33
CA GLN A 259 -10.21 -23.10 8.35
C GLN A 259 -8.89 -23.17 9.14
N ILE A 260 -7.75 -22.99 8.47
CA ILE A 260 -6.44 -22.89 9.13
C ILE A 260 -6.37 -21.63 10.00
N VAL A 261 -6.88 -20.49 9.49
CA VAL A 261 -6.94 -19.25 10.27
C VAL A 261 -7.80 -19.41 11.53
N GLU A 262 -8.93 -20.10 11.42
CA GLU A 262 -9.81 -20.41 12.57
C GLU A 262 -9.09 -21.32 13.57
N ARG A 263 -8.40 -22.37 13.14
CA ARG A 263 -7.59 -23.23 14.03
C ARG A 263 -6.50 -22.46 14.77
N LEU A 264 -5.78 -21.58 14.06
CA LEU A 264 -4.77 -20.72 14.67
C LEU A 264 -5.36 -19.81 15.75
N ARG A 265 -6.55 -19.25 15.53
CA ARG A 265 -7.26 -18.45 16.50
C ARG A 265 -7.70 -19.26 17.71
N ASP A 266 -8.38 -20.38 17.49
CA ASP A 266 -9.08 -21.11 18.54
C ASP A 266 -8.16 -22.01 19.36
N GLN A 267 -7.09 -22.55 18.77
CA GLN A 267 -6.16 -23.50 19.42
C GLN A 267 -4.83 -22.87 19.82
N ALA A 268 -4.41 -21.81 19.12
CA ALA A 268 -3.11 -21.17 19.35
C ALA A 268 -3.20 -19.70 19.77
N HIS A 269 -4.43 -19.13 19.83
CA HIS A 269 -4.65 -17.71 20.16
C HIS A 269 -3.85 -16.75 19.26
N ILE A 270 -3.67 -17.14 18.00
CA ILE A 270 -3.04 -16.33 16.97
C ILE A 270 -4.13 -15.71 16.11
N TYR A 271 -4.21 -14.37 16.15
CA TYR A 271 -5.27 -13.60 15.50
C TYR A 271 -4.76 -12.97 14.22
N MET A 272 -5.38 -13.32 13.10
CA MET A 272 -5.16 -12.70 11.79
C MET A 272 -6.48 -12.53 11.05
N THR A 273 -6.48 -11.82 9.93
CA THR A 273 -7.70 -11.64 9.14
C THR A 273 -8.09 -12.94 8.40
N PRO A 274 -9.39 -13.17 8.09
CA PRO A 274 -9.84 -14.41 7.46
C PRO A 274 -9.18 -14.73 6.11
N ASP A 275 -8.66 -13.71 5.42
CA ASP A 275 -7.89 -13.84 4.19
C ASP A 275 -6.43 -14.29 4.43
N SER A 276 -6.09 -14.68 5.64
CA SER A 276 -4.74 -15.08 6.09
C SER A 276 -3.68 -13.97 6.07
N ARG A 277 -4.07 -12.69 6.09
CA ARG A 277 -3.12 -11.58 6.23
C ARG A 277 -2.56 -11.53 7.63
N MET A 278 -1.25 -11.66 7.73
CA MET A 278 -0.47 -11.55 8.95
C MET A 278 0.14 -10.16 9.08
N ASN A 279 0.16 -9.62 10.31
CA ASN A 279 0.91 -8.41 10.64
C ASN A 279 2.27 -8.77 11.28
N VAL A 280 3.33 -8.60 10.51
CA VAL A 280 4.71 -8.90 10.95
C VAL A 280 5.15 -8.04 12.15
N ALA A 281 4.59 -6.84 12.31
CA ALA A 281 4.90 -5.99 13.45
C ALA A 281 4.45 -6.60 14.80
N GLY A 282 3.55 -7.59 14.79
CA GLY A 282 3.17 -8.37 15.96
C GLY A 282 4.14 -9.51 16.32
N ILE A 283 5.07 -9.83 15.43
CA ILE A 283 6.09 -10.85 15.68
C ILE A 283 7.19 -10.25 16.56
N MET A 284 7.64 -11.05 17.54
CA MET A 284 8.69 -10.73 18.48
C MET A 284 9.69 -11.91 18.56
N PRO A 285 10.94 -11.69 18.97
CA PRO A 285 11.90 -12.77 19.13
C PRO A 285 11.39 -13.94 20.00
N HIS A 286 10.63 -13.63 21.06
CA HIS A 286 10.13 -14.63 21.99
C HIS A 286 8.89 -15.40 21.52
N ASN A 287 8.15 -14.91 20.51
CA ASN A 287 6.95 -15.58 20.01
C ASN A 287 7.10 -16.17 18.59
N ALA A 288 8.17 -15.85 17.87
CA ALA A 288 8.34 -16.24 16.46
C ALA A 288 8.35 -17.77 16.28
N ALA A 289 9.05 -18.50 17.14
CA ALA A 289 9.06 -19.96 17.11
C ALA A 289 7.65 -20.53 17.39
N TYR A 290 6.97 -20.04 18.42
CA TYR A 290 5.59 -20.44 18.73
C TYR A 290 4.63 -20.23 17.57
N VAL A 291 4.74 -19.09 16.89
CA VAL A 291 3.89 -18.78 15.71
C VAL A 291 4.20 -19.78 14.58
N ALA A 292 5.47 -20.03 14.29
CA ALA A 292 5.89 -20.96 13.24
C ALA A 292 5.40 -22.41 13.51
N GLU A 293 5.60 -22.92 14.73
CA GLU A 293 5.12 -24.23 15.14
C GLU A 293 3.60 -24.35 15.08
N SER A 294 2.88 -23.30 15.46
CA SER A 294 1.42 -23.28 15.43
C SER A 294 0.88 -23.29 14.00
N ILE A 295 1.54 -22.57 13.07
CA ILE A 295 1.22 -22.62 11.64
C ILE A 295 1.47 -24.04 11.12
N ALA A 296 2.63 -24.63 11.39
CA ALA A 296 2.97 -25.98 10.94
C ALA A 296 1.96 -27.05 11.44
N ARG A 297 1.60 -27.01 12.73
CA ARG A 297 0.58 -27.91 13.30
C ARG A 297 -0.78 -27.73 12.63
N SER A 298 -1.18 -26.50 12.36
CA SER A 298 -2.47 -26.21 11.72
C SER A 298 -2.53 -26.66 10.27
N LEU A 299 -1.40 -26.67 9.56
CA LEU A 299 -1.26 -27.19 8.19
C LEU A 299 -1.33 -28.74 8.16
N SER A 300 -0.71 -29.41 9.14
CA SER A 300 -0.66 -30.89 9.19
C SER A 300 -1.98 -31.53 9.60
N ALA A 301 -2.97 -30.76 10.05
CA ALA A 301 -4.28 -31.25 10.48
C ALA A 301 -5.33 -31.29 9.34
N ASP A 302 -4.95 -30.92 8.11
CA ASP A 302 -5.70 -31.09 6.88
C ASP A 302 -5.25 -32.35 6.16
#